data_373d76e551427e3d8a159cf839ce592b
#
_entry.id   373d76e551427e3d8a159cf839ce592b
#
_cell.length_a   1.000
_cell.length_b   1.000
_cell.length_c   1.000
_cell.angle_alpha   90.00
_cell.angle_beta   90.00
_cell.angle_gamma   90.00
#
_symmetry.space_group_name_H-M   'P 1'
#
loop_
_entity.id
_entity.type
_entity.pdbx_description
1 polymer ?
#
loop_
_entity_poly.entity_id
_entity_poly.type
_entity_poly.pdbx_seq_one_letter_code
_entity_poly.pdbx_strand_id
1 'polypeptide(L)'
;VSDTRDSIERHIREDPGVHFNELVRALDLAPGQVQYHVRKLRRRSAVVTDELFGRTHYYPPEYDEWERAALALLRRETSAEIVAALLGEGPSRPVDIAESVGIARSTLSWHTERLAEAGLIEKRHDGHQLAVVDADRTAELLDTADPRLPERLVDRFTRLVDALLE
;
A
#
# COMPACT_ATOMS: atom_id res chain seq x y z
N VAL A 1 6.74 -18.18 -24.69
CA VAL A 1 5.43 -18.26 -23.99
C VAL A 1 5.64 -18.42 -22.50
N SER A 2 6.51 -19.38 -22.07
CA SER A 2 6.84 -19.56 -20.66
C SER A 2 7.59 -18.34 -20.09
N ASP A 3 8.49 -17.71 -20.85
CA ASP A 3 9.25 -16.54 -20.42
C ASP A 3 8.35 -15.35 -20.08
N THR A 4 7.31 -15.10 -20.87
CA THR A 4 6.35 -14.03 -20.60
C THR A 4 5.57 -14.31 -19.33
N ARG A 5 5.11 -15.56 -19.14
CA ARG A 5 4.39 -15.97 -17.93
C ARG A 5 5.28 -15.88 -16.70
N ASP A 6 6.51 -16.33 -16.81
CA ASP A 6 7.50 -16.26 -15.74
C ASP A 6 7.82 -14.80 -15.37
N SER A 7 7.89 -13.91 -16.35
CA SER A 7 8.07 -12.47 -16.12
C SER A 7 6.89 -11.86 -15.37
N ILE A 8 5.66 -12.23 -15.72
CA ILE A 8 4.45 -11.77 -15.03
C ILE A 8 4.44 -12.27 -13.59
N GLU A 9 4.69 -13.56 -13.37
CA GLU A 9 4.74 -14.16 -12.03
C GLU A 9 5.82 -13.49 -11.16
N ARG A 10 7.00 -13.29 -11.72
CA ARG A 10 8.11 -12.62 -11.02
C ARG A 10 7.73 -11.19 -10.63
N HIS A 11 7.14 -10.43 -11.54
CA HIS A 11 6.72 -9.07 -11.25
C HIS A 11 5.70 -9.01 -10.11
N ILE A 12 4.72 -9.92 -10.11
CA ILE A 12 3.73 -10.01 -9.04
C ILE A 12 4.40 -10.37 -7.70
N ARG A 13 5.43 -11.20 -7.71
CA ARG A 13 6.21 -11.55 -6.52
C ARG A 13 7.01 -10.38 -5.98
N GLU A 14 7.62 -9.61 -6.87
CA GLU A 14 8.46 -8.46 -6.51
C GLU A 14 7.62 -7.25 -6.09
N ASP A 15 6.41 -7.14 -6.61
CA ASP A 15 5.51 -6.01 -6.35
C ASP A 15 4.09 -6.51 -6.03
N PRO A 16 3.92 -7.21 -4.89
CA PRO A 16 2.62 -7.77 -4.52
C PRO A 16 1.59 -6.67 -4.27
N GLY A 17 0.39 -6.87 -4.79
CA GLY A 17 -0.66 -5.86 -4.77
C GLY A 17 -0.72 -5.01 -6.04
N VAL A 18 0.17 -5.25 -7.00
CA VAL A 18 0.12 -4.59 -8.31
C VAL A 18 -1.25 -4.78 -8.96
N HIS A 19 -1.82 -3.73 -9.52
CA HIS A 19 -3.09 -3.86 -10.25
C HIS A 19 -2.86 -4.05 -11.75
N PHE A 20 -3.90 -4.46 -12.46
CA PHE A 20 -3.83 -4.90 -13.86
C PHE A 20 -3.15 -3.88 -14.78
N ASN A 21 -3.55 -2.62 -14.70
CA ASN A 21 -3.00 -1.57 -15.58
C ASN A 21 -1.51 -1.30 -15.30
N GLU A 22 -1.10 -1.35 -14.04
CA GLU A 22 0.32 -1.23 -13.68
C GLU A 22 1.13 -2.40 -14.24
N LEU A 23 0.60 -3.61 -14.13
CA LEU A 23 1.25 -4.82 -14.63
C LEU A 23 1.44 -4.75 -16.17
N VAL A 24 0.41 -4.31 -16.90
CA VAL A 24 0.46 -4.10 -18.34
C VAL A 24 1.55 -3.08 -18.71
N ARG A 25 1.59 -1.96 -18.02
CA ARG A 25 2.59 -0.91 -18.27
C ARG A 25 4.01 -1.33 -17.91
N ALA A 26 4.17 -1.95 -16.76
CA ALA A 26 5.48 -2.34 -16.25
C ALA A 26 6.19 -3.35 -17.16
N LEU A 27 5.43 -4.26 -17.76
CA LEU A 27 5.97 -5.33 -18.61
C LEU A 27 5.88 -5.02 -20.11
N ASP A 28 5.28 -3.90 -20.47
CA ASP A 28 5.07 -3.49 -21.87
C ASP A 28 4.43 -4.61 -22.70
N LEU A 29 3.38 -5.21 -22.15
CA LEU A 29 2.63 -6.30 -22.78
C LEU A 29 1.24 -5.82 -23.21
N ALA A 30 0.67 -6.48 -24.20
CA ALA A 30 -0.72 -6.24 -24.56
C ALA A 30 -1.65 -6.73 -23.43
N PRO A 31 -2.75 -6.00 -23.12
CA PRO A 31 -3.69 -6.42 -22.10
C PRO A 31 -4.19 -7.85 -22.22
N GLY A 32 -4.47 -8.30 -23.45
CA GLY A 32 -4.90 -9.67 -23.72
C GLY A 32 -3.86 -10.73 -23.37
N GLN A 33 -2.57 -10.43 -23.57
CA GLN A 33 -1.48 -11.32 -23.17
C GLN A 33 -1.41 -11.46 -21.64
N VAL A 34 -1.51 -10.34 -20.93
CA VAL A 34 -1.51 -10.35 -19.47
C VAL A 34 -2.70 -11.13 -18.93
N GLN A 35 -3.90 -10.89 -19.43
CA GLN A 35 -5.11 -11.63 -19.04
C GLN A 35 -4.97 -13.14 -19.26
N TYR A 36 -4.45 -13.53 -20.41
CA TYR A 36 -4.23 -14.95 -20.74
C TYR A 36 -3.29 -15.62 -19.76
N HIS A 37 -2.12 -15.03 -19.51
CA HIS A 37 -1.12 -15.62 -18.61
C HIS A 37 -1.53 -15.58 -17.15
N VAL A 38 -2.16 -14.52 -16.69
CA VAL A 38 -2.68 -14.40 -15.32
C VAL A 38 -3.76 -15.48 -15.08
N ARG A 39 -4.63 -15.71 -16.03
CA ARG A 39 -5.64 -16.77 -15.91
C ARG A 39 -5.00 -18.15 -15.70
N LYS A 40 -3.92 -18.45 -16.42
CA LYS A 40 -3.18 -19.69 -16.25
C LYS A 40 -2.47 -19.78 -14.91
N LEU A 41 -1.86 -18.68 -14.45
CA LEU A 41 -1.21 -18.62 -13.14
C LEU A 41 -2.22 -18.81 -12.00
N ARG A 42 -3.42 -18.22 -12.11
CA ARG A 42 -4.50 -18.44 -11.15
C ARG A 42 -4.96 -19.90 -11.08
N ARG A 43 -5.09 -20.56 -12.23
CA ARG A 43 -5.46 -21.97 -12.29
C ARG A 43 -4.46 -22.90 -11.60
N ARG A 44 -3.19 -22.50 -11.56
CA ARG A 44 -2.13 -23.23 -10.87
C ARG A 44 -1.97 -22.82 -9.42
N SER A 45 -2.79 -21.89 -8.94
CA SER A 45 -2.67 -21.28 -7.61
C SER A 45 -1.30 -20.60 -7.39
N ALA A 46 -0.65 -20.18 -8.46
CA ALA A 46 0.61 -19.42 -8.40
C ALA A 46 0.38 -17.94 -8.16
N VAL A 47 -0.82 -17.45 -8.44
CA VAL A 47 -1.25 -16.06 -8.25
C VAL A 47 -2.67 -16.07 -7.69
N VAL A 48 -2.93 -15.20 -6.73
CA VAL A 48 -4.26 -14.91 -6.21
C VAL A 48 -4.64 -13.48 -6.52
N THR A 49 -5.94 -13.20 -6.57
CA THR A 49 -6.45 -11.86 -6.88
C THR A 49 -7.49 -11.44 -5.84
N ASP A 50 -7.47 -10.15 -5.51
CA ASP A 50 -8.53 -9.52 -4.72
C ASP A 50 -8.95 -8.23 -5.39
N GLU A 51 -10.23 -7.89 -5.27
CA GLU A 51 -10.73 -6.59 -5.68
C GLU A 51 -10.72 -5.64 -4.50
N LEU A 52 -10.20 -4.43 -4.72
CA LEU A 52 -10.23 -3.36 -3.74
C LEU A 52 -10.55 -2.04 -4.45
N PHE A 53 -11.63 -1.39 -4.04
CA PHE A 53 -12.07 -0.11 -4.60
C PHE A 53 -12.16 -0.09 -6.14
N GLY A 54 -12.76 -1.13 -6.69
CA GLY A 54 -13.00 -1.25 -8.14
C GLY A 54 -11.79 -1.64 -8.97
N ARG A 55 -10.69 -2.04 -8.35
CA ARG A 55 -9.48 -2.51 -9.03
C ARG A 55 -9.13 -3.93 -8.61
N THR A 56 -8.66 -4.73 -9.57
CA THR A 56 -8.14 -6.07 -9.30
C THR A 56 -6.66 -5.99 -9.01
N HIS A 57 -6.26 -6.49 -7.84
CA HIS A 57 -4.89 -6.57 -7.40
C HIS A 57 -4.39 -8.01 -7.42
N TYR A 58 -3.11 -8.20 -7.73
CA TYR A 58 -2.48 -9.50 -7.91
C TYR A 58 -1.41 -9.75 -6.84
N TYR A 59 -1.37 -10.99 -6.35
CA TYR A 59 -0.46 -11.38 -5.26
C TYR A 59 0.08 -12.79 -5.49
N PRO A 60 1.29 -13.09 -4.99
CA PRO A 60 1.68 -14.47 -4.76
C PRO A 60 0.79 -15.08 -3.66
N PRO A 61 0.65 -16.42 -3.60
CA PRO A 61 -0.34 -17.07 -2.74
C PRO A 61 -0.02 -17.06 -1.23
N GLU A 62 1.17 -16.60 -0.84
CA GLU A 62 1.62 -16.62 0.56
C GLU A 62 0.91 -15.61 1.46
N TYR A 63 0.35 -14.54 0.91
CA TYR A 63 -0.30 -13.50 1.69
C TYR A 63 -1.73 -13.86 2.05
N ASP A 64 -2.09 -13.64 3.31
CA ASP A 64 -3.47 -13.82 3.77
C ASP A 64 -4.35 -12.61 3.36
N GLU A 65 -5.65 -12.70 3.63
CA GLU A 65 -6.62 -11.68 3.22
C GLU A 65 -6.28 -10.30 3.81
N TRP A 66 -5.89 -10.24 5.08
CA TRP A 66 -5.53 -8.99 5.75
C TRP A 66 -4.26 -8.38 5.12
N GLU A 67 -3.25 -9.20 4.88
CA GLU A 67 -2.01 -8.78 4.23
C GLU A 67 -2.25 -8.26 2.81
N ARG A 68 -3.11 -8.91 2.05
CA ARG A 68 -3.46 -8.48 0.68
C ARG A 68 -4.13 -7.11 0.68
N ALA A 69 -5.11 -6.89 1.55
CA ALA A 69 -5.76 -5.59 1.68
C ALA A 69 -4.76 -4.51 2.12
N ALA A 70 -3.90 -4.83 3.08
CA ALA A 70 -2.84 -3.94 3.54
C ALA A 70 -1.91 -3.51 2.40
N LEU A 71 -1.40 -4.48 1.64
CA LEU A 71 -0.50 -4.20 0.51
C LEU A 71 -1.14 -3.30 -0.53
N ALA A 72 -2.40 -3.55 -0.89
CA ALA A 72 -3.12 -2.72 -1.87
C ALA A 72 -3.29 -1.27 -1.38
N LEU A 73 -3.63 -1.08 -0.11
CA LEU A 73 -3.78 0.26 0.48
C LEU A 73 -2.46 0.99 0.64
N LEU A 74 -1.42 0.29 1.11
CA LEU A 74 -0.11 0.88 1.36
C LEU A 74 0.68 1.22 0.09
N ARG A 75 0.22 0.78 -1.06
CA ARG A 75 0.76 1.23 -2.36
C ARG A 75 0.39 2.67 -2.67
N ARG A 76 -0.63 3.22 -2.03
CA ARG A 76 -1.02 4.62 -2.16
C ARG A 76 -0.12 5.47 -1.27
N GLU A 77 0.51 6.48 -1.86
CA GLU A 77 1.49 7.34 -1.18
C GLU A 77 0.95 7.95 0.11
N THR A 78 -0.25 8.54 0.08
CA THR A 78 -0.83 9.18 1.26
C THR A 78 -1.15 8.16 2.36
N SER A 79 -1.71 7.01 2.01
CA SER A 79 -1.96 5.93 2.99
C SER A 79 -0.67 5.43 3.63
N ALA A 80 0.38 5.25 2.83
CA ALA A 80 1.69 4.84 3.31
C ALA A 80 2.28 5.86 4.29
N GLU A 81 2.19 7.14 3.98
CA GLU A 81 2.69 8.22 4.85
C GLU A 81 1.91 8.33 6.16
N ILE A 82 0.60 8.15 6.13
CA ILE A 82 -0.24 8.12 7.34
C ILE A 82 0.18 6.97 8.26
N VAL A 83 0.32 5.78 7.70
CA VAL A 83 0.72 4.59 8.47
C VAL A 83 2.15 4.75 9.01
N ALA A 84 3.06 5.28 8.20
CA ALA A 84 4.44 5.55 8.64
C ALA A 84 4.48 6.53 9.83
N ALA A 85 3.66 7.59 9.79
CA ALA A 85 3.55 8.55 10.88
C ALA A 85 3.02 7.87 12.16
N LEU A 86 1.98 7.05 12.04
CA LEU A 86 1.43 6.30 13.18
C LEU A 86 2.43 5.29 13.76
N LEU A 87 3.21 4.62 12.92
CA LEU A 87 4.25 3.72 13.37
C LEU A 87 5.36 4.45 14.13
N GLY A 88 5.74 5.64 13.66
CA GLY A 88 6.80 6.42 14.26
C GLY A 88 6.37 7.13 15.55
N GLU A 89 5.18 7.71 15.58
CA GLU A 89 4.68 8.50 16.70
C GLU A 89 3.89 7.67 17.72
N GLY A 90 3.41 6.50 17.32
CA GLY A 90 2.48 5.70 18.12
C GLY A 90 1.04 6.22 18.05
N PRO A 91 0.15 5.78 18.94
CA PRO A 91 -1.24 6.24 18.94
C PRO A 91 -1.31 7.76 19.03
N SER A 92 -2.04 8.38 18.10
CA SER A 92 -2.01 9.84 17.91
C SER A 92 -3.40 10.38 17.59
N ARG A 93 -3.61 11.66 17.88
CA ARG A 93 -4.84 12.34 17.48
C ARG A 93 -4.87 12.56 15.97
N PRO A 94 -6.04 12.51 15.32
CA PRO A 94 -6.14 12.78 13.89
C PRO A 94 -5.51 14.10 13.45
N VAL A 95 -5.68 15.17 14.24
CA VAL A 95 -5.10 16.48 13.93
C VAL A 95 -3.57 16.43 13.86
N ASP A 96 -2.93 15.70 14.76
CA ASP A 96 -1.47 15.57 14.80
C ASP A 96 -0.93 14.81 13.58
N ILE A 97 -1.64 13.76 13.18
CA ILE A 97 -1.27 12.98 11.99
C ILE A 97 -1.49 13.82 10.71
N ALA A 98 -2.60 14.55 10.61
CA ALA A 98 -2.86 15.42 9.47
C ALA A 98 -1.76 16.50 9.31
N GLU A 99 -1.32 17.10 10.41
CA GLU A 99 -0.21 18.06 10.41
C GLU A 99 1.12 17.39 10.03
N SER A 100 1.41 16.25 10.61
CA SER A 100 2.64 15.48 10.35
C SER A 100 2.78 15.08 8.87
N VAL A 101 1.69 14.65 8.25
CA VAL A 101 1.65 14.26 6.84
C VAL A 101 1.48 15.47 5.91
N GLY A 102 0.95 16.58 6.42
CA GLY A 102 0.72 17.80 5.64
C GLY A 102 -0.51 17.73 4.75
N ILE A 103 -1.59 17.14 5.26
CA ILE A 103 -2.86 16.97 4.53
C ILE A 103 -4.03 17.59 5.32
N ALA A 104 -5.11 17.87 4.61
CA ALA A 104 -6.36 18.33 5.24
C ALA A 104 -6.99 17.23 6.08
N ARG A 105 -7.75 17.64 7.11
CA ARG A 105 -8.50 16.72 7.98
C ARG A 105 -9.47 15.83 7.20
N SER A 106 -10.12 16.37 6.18
CA SER A 106 -11.04 15.62 5.31
C SER A 106 -10.31 14.56 4.49
N THR A 107 -9.12 14.87 3.99
CA THR A 107 -8.27 13.91 3.27
C THR A 107 -7.80 12.80 4.22
N LEU A 108 -7.38 13.15 5.43
CA LEU A 108 -7.03 12.17 6.45
C LEU A 108 -8.20 11.22 6.73
N SER A 109 -9.39 11.76 6.98
CA SER A 109 -10.58 10.97 7.27
C SER A 109 -10.90 9.97 6.16
N TRP A 110 -10.79 10.40 4.91
CA TRP A 110 -11.03 9.55 3.75
C TRP A 110 -10.09 8.33 3.74
N HIS A 111 -8.81 8.52 4.00
CA HIS A 111 -7.82 7.44 4.05
C HIS A 111 -7.97 6.57 5.31
N THR A 112 -8.17 7.19 6.46
CA THR A 112 -8.25 6.46 7.74
C THR A 112 -9.50 5.58 7.82
N GLU A 113 -10.61 5.98 7.21
CA GLU A 113 -11.80 5.12 7.11
C GLU A 113 -11.48 3.82 6.36
N ARG A 114 -10.76 3.91 5.26
CA ARG A 114 -10.37 2.74 4.46
C ARG A 114 -9.36 1.87 5.18
N LEU A 115 -8.38 2.47 5.81
CA LEU A 115 -7.39 1.74 6.61
C LEU A 115 -8.03 1.04 7.81
N ALA A 116 -8.99 1.68 8.46
CA ALA A 116 -9.72 1.08 9.57
C ALA A 116 -10.64 -0.05 9.11
N GLU A 117 -11.33 0.12 7.99
CA GLU A 117 -12.19 -0.91 7.39
C GLU A 117 -11.40 -2.16 7.03
N ALA A 118 -10.17 -1.99 6.54
CA ALA A 118 -9.28 -3.11 6.23
C ALA A 118 -8.57 -3.71 7.46
N GLY A 119 -8.74 -3.10 8.63
CA GLY A 119 -8.16 -3.60 9.88
C GLY A 119 -6.69 -3.27 10.10
N LEU A 120 -6.13 -2.29 9.39
CA LEU A 120 -4.74 -1.87 9.58
C LEU A 120 -4.59 -0.90 10.75
N ILE A 121 -5.56 -0.03 10.91
CA ILE A 121 -5.63 0.92 12.02
C ILE A 121 -6.95 0.75 12.76
N GLU A 122 -6.98 1.24 13.96
CA GLU A 122 -8.21 1.32 14.77
C GLU A 122 -8.41 2.74 15.28
N LYS A 123 -9.68 3.10 15.42
CA LYS A 123 -10.10 4.36 16.03
C LYS A 123 -10.42 4.09 17.49
N ARG A 124 -9.70 4.73 18.39
CA ARG A 124 -9.88 4.62 19.85
C ARG A 124 -10.54 5.88 20.40
N HIS A 125 -11.17 5.77 21.55
CA HIS A 125 -11.79 6.90 22.27
C HIS A 125 -12.75 7.71 21.36
N ASP A 126 -13.71 7.02 20.75
CA ASP A 126 -14.71 7.62 19.85
C ASP A 126 -14.10 8.39 18.66
N GLY A 127 -12.99 7.89 18.15
CA GLY A 127 -12.29 8.48 17.00
C GLY A 127 -11.34 9.63 17.35
N HIS A 128 -11.11 9.89 18.64
CA HIS A 128 -10.16 10.91 19.07
C HIS A 128 -8.70 10.45 18.98
N GLN A 129 -8.48 9.15 18.81
CA GLN A 129 -7.14 8.58 18.67
C GLN A 129 -7.11 7.53 17.57
N LEU A 130 -6.03 7.55 16.77
CA LEU A 130 -5.73 6.55 15.75
C LEU A 130 -4.54 5.72 16.20
N ALA A 131 -4.58 4.41 15.95
CA ALA A 131 -3.49 3.51 16.29
C ALA A 131 -3.37 2.39 15.24
N VAL A 132 -2.14 1.93 15.01
CA VAL A 132 -1.89 0.75 14.16
C VAL A 132 -2.26 -0.51 14.95
N VAL A 133 -2.96 -1.44 14.31
CA VAL A 133 -3.45 -2.67 14.97
C VAL A 133 -2.31 -3.63 15.27
N ASP A 134 -1.44 -3.88 14.29
CA ASP A 134 -0.29 -4.78 14.39
C ASP A 134 0.93 -4.07 13.81
N ALA A 135 1.70 -3.41 14.66
CA ALA A 135 2.80 -2.55 14.24
C ALA A 135 3.90 -3.32 13.49
N ASP A 136 4.29 -4.49 13.98
CA ASP A 136 5.40 -5.25 13.39
C ASP A 136 5.04 -5.76 11.98
N ARG A 137 3.88 -6.40 11.84
CA ARG A 137 3.42 -6.88 10.55
C ARG A 137 3.16 -5.74 9.57
N THR A 138 2.58 -4.64 10.05
CA THR A 138 2.30 -3.46 9.21
C THR A 138 3.58 -2.81 8.72
N ALA A 139 4.61 -2.71 9.56
CA ALA A 139 5.92 -2.18 9.16
C ALA A 139 6.56 -3.03 8.05
N GLU A 140 6.51 -4.36 8.15
CA GLU A 140 7.01 -5.26 7.12
C GLU A 140 6.26 -5.09 5.80
N LEU A 141 4.93 -5.00 5.85
CA LEU A 141 4.09 -4.81 4.66
C LEU A 141 4.31 -3.43 4.03
N LEU A 142 4.51 -2.41 4.84
CA LEU A 142 4.82 -1.07 4.37
C LEU A 142 6.14 -1.03 3.60
N ASP A 143 7.18 -1.69 4.11
CA ASP A 143 8.46 -1.80 3.43
C ASP A 143 8.34 -2.54 2.09
N THR A 144 7.54 -3.59 2.05
CA THR A 144 7.25 -4.33 0.81
C THR A 144 6.47 -3.48 -0.19
N ALA A 145 5.45 -2.76 0.26
CA ALA A 145 4.57 -1.97 -0.61
C ALA A 145 5.22 -0.70 -1.13
N ASP A 146 6.07 -0.08 -0.33
CA ASP A 146 6.69 1.20 -0.66
C ASP A 146 8.14 1.27 -0.14
N PRO A 147 9.08 0.58 -0.82
CA PRO A 147 10.48 0.55 -0.39
C PRO A 147 11.18 1.91 -0.48
N ARG A 148 10.62 2.89 -1.22
CA ARG A 148 11.15 4.24 -1.35
C ARG A 148 10.61 5.23 -0.31
N LEU A 149 9.68 4.80 0.53
CA LEU A 149 9.07 5.67 1.52
C LEU A 149 10.09 6.36 2.44
N PRO A 150 11.11 5.68 2.99
CA PRO A 150 12.12 6.33 3.82
C PRO A 150 12.83 7.48 3.10
N GLU A 151 13.20 7.28 1.83
CA GLU A 151 13.85 8.32 1.02
C GLU A 151 12.95 9.54 0.84
N ARG A 152 11.68 9.32 0.49
CA ARG A 152 10.71 10.41 0.31
C ARG A 152 10.47 11.20 1.59
N LEU A 153 10.45 10.54 2.74
CA LEU A 153 10.28 11.19 4.04
C LEU A 153 11.50 12.07 4.39
N VAL A 154 12.71 11.60 4.11
CA VAL A 154 13.93 12.36 4.29
C VAL A 154 13.94 13.60 3.39
N ASP A 155 13.60 13.45 2.11
CA ASP A 155 13.52 14.57 1.16
C ASP A 155 12.49 15.62 1.59
N ARG A 156 11.35 15.19 2.10
CA ARG A 156 10.32 16.10 2.63
C ARG A 156 10.84 16.86 3.85
N PHE A 157 11.49 16.17 4.77
CA PHE A 157 12.06 16.76 5.97
C PHE A 157 13.13 17.80 5.62
N THR A 158 14.02 17.48 4.70
CA THR A 158 15.07 18.40 4.22
C THR A 158 14.46 19.66 3.64
N ARG A 159 13.47 19.54 2.76
CA ARG A 159 12.75 20.68 2.18
C ARG A 159 12.08 21.57 3.22
N LEU A 160 11.49 20.95 4.27
CA LEU A 160 10.86 21.69 5.36
C LEU A 160 11.90 22.49 6.17
N VAL A 161 13.03 21.88 6.46
CA VAL A 161 14.13 22.54 7.18
C VAL A 161 14.68 23.71 6.37
N ASP A 162 14.91 23.51 5.07
CA ASP A 162 15.39 24.56 4.18
C ASP A 162 14.42 25.75 4.11
N ALA A 163 13.11 25.47 4.02
CA ALA A 163 12.07 26.50 4.01
C ALA A 163 11.97 27.28 5.33
N LEU A 164 12.36 26.70 6.45
CA LEU A 164 12.37 27.36 7.75
C LEU A 164 13.63 28.22 7.98
N LEU A 165 14.69 27.95 7.21
CA LEU A 165 15.96 28.68 7.32
C LEU A 165 16.06 29.90 6.37
N GLU A 166 15.12 30.02 5.42
CA GLU A 166 14.96 31.16 4.52
C GLU A 166 14.15 32.29 5.20
#